data_6cb29a42f0b9f195c9f4ce65cfb83dc2
#
_entry.id   6cb29a42f0b9f195c9f4ce65cfb83dc2
#
_cell.length_a   1.000
_cell.length_b   1.000
_cell.length_c   1.000
_cell.angle_alpha   90.00
_cell.angle_beta   90.00
_cell.angle_gamma   90.00
#
_symmetry.space_group_name_H-M   'P 1'
#
loop_
_entity.id
_entity.type
_entity.pdbx_description
1 polymer ?
#
loop_
_entity_poly.entity_id
_entity_poly.type
_entity_poly.pdbx_seq_one_letter_code
_entity_poly.pdbx_strand_id
1 'polypeptide(L)'
;MKKSFNRLDRINSLLYREVAALHLKDFVPSESPKQEVLTNLSRVETTPDLKEAKIFFTVFPETAENKIKTLLNKKAAGWQKIIGLRLSLKRKPKLKFMVDAGMKNAIKVEKILSQIEKEKEKFVSNA
;
A
#
# COMPACT_ATOMS: atom_id res chain seq x y z
N MET A 1 8.47 19.42 20.05
CA MET A 1 8.39 18.14 20.77
C MET A 1 8.88 17.02 19.86
N LYS A 2 9.98 16.43 20.19
CA LYS A 2 10.52 15.33 19.41
C LYS A 2 9.65 14.10 19.63
N LYS A 3 8.93 13.67 18.59
CA LYS A 3 8.43 12.31 18.58
C LYS A 3 9.63 11.38 18.70
N SER A 4 9.79 10.78 19.85
CA SER A 4 10.74 9.69 19.96
C SER A 4 10.27 8.57 19.03
N PHE A 5 11.15 8.12 18.18
CA PHE A 5 10.93 6.96 17.31
C PHE A 5 10.77 5.74 18.22
N ASN A 6 9.54 5.32 18.47
CA ASN A 6 9.26 4.25 19.39
C ASN A 6 9.42 2.87 18.73
N ARG A 7 9.29 1.82 19.55
CA ARG A 7 9.43 0.43 19.10
C ARG A 7 8.45 0.07 17.99
N LEU A 8 7.22 0.55 18.06
CA LEU A 8 6.20 0.29 17.02
C LEU A 8 6.56 0.96 15.69
N ASP A 9 7.05 2.18 15.73
CA ASP A 9 7.48 2.88 14.52
C ASP A 9 8.61 2.13 13.83
N ARG A 10 9.55 1.62 14.60
CA ARG A 10 10.65 0.82 14.08
C ARG A 10 10.16 -0.47 13.43
N ILE A 11 9.25 -1.18 14.09
CA ILE A 11 8.67 -2.41 13.55
C ILE A 11 7.88 -2.10 12.28
N ASN A 12 7.08 -1.05 12.26
CA ASN A 12 6.32 -0.63 11.09
C ASN A 12 7.24 -0.33 9.90
N SER A 13 8.35 0.35 10.14
CA SER A 13 9.33 0.67 9.10
C SER A 13 10.01 -0.59 8.56
N LEU A 14 10.38 -1.51 9.43
CA LEU A 14 10.99 -2.79 9.04
C LEU A 14 10.02 -3.65 8.24
N LEU A 15 8.78 -3.75 8.69
CA LEU A 15 7.74 -4.51 7.98
C LEU A 15 7.43 -3.90 6.63
N TYR A 16 7.31 -2.58 6.55
CA TYR A 16 7.10 -1.89 5.28
C TYR A 16 8.20 -2.24 4.28
N ARG A 17 9.44 -2.15 4.70
CA ARG A 17 10.60 -2.46 3.87
C ARG A 17 10.61 -3.90 3.36
N GLU A 18 10.32 -4.86 4.25
CA GLU A 18 10.28 -6.28 3.89
C GLU A 18 9.10 -6.61 2.97
N VAL A 19 7.92 -6.08 3.25
CA VAL A 19 6.74 -6.28 2.41
C VAL A 19 6.94 -5.65 1.03
N ALA A 20 7.51 -4.46 0.97
CA ALA A 20 7.81 -3.80 -0.30
C ALA A 20 8.77 -4.64 -1.16
N ALA A 21 9.80 -5.21 -0.55
CA ALA A 21 10.75 -6.08 -1.25
C ALA A 21 10.07 -7.34 -1.79
N LEU A 22 9.23 -8.01 -1.00
CA LEU A 22 8.49 -9.18 -1.44
C LEU A 22 7.45 -8.83 -2.50
N HIS A 23 6.80 -7.70 -2.38
CA HIS A 23 5.84 -7.22 -3.37
C HIS A 23 6.50 -7.03 -4.74
N LEU A 24 7.67 -6.41 -4.77
CA LEU A 24 8.41 -6.22 -6.01
C LEU A 24 8.88 -7.53 -6.63
N LYS A 25 9.24 -8.51 -5.80
CA LYS A 25 9.80 -9.79 -6.25
C LYS A 25 8.71 -10.77 -6.69
N ASP A 26 7.69 -10.96 -5.85
CA ASP A 26 6.70 -12.03 -6.02
C ASP A 26 5.40 -11.56 -6.69
N PHE A 27 5.13 -10.27 -6.63
CA PHE A 27 3.91 -9.71 -7.19
C PHE A 27 4.20 -9.10 -8.55
N VAL A 28 4.08 -9.93 -9.59
CA VAL A 28 4.24 -9.46 -10.96
C VAL A 28 2.85 -9.12 -11.49
N PRO A 29 2.57 -7.85 -11.82
CA PRO A 29 1.26 -7.46 -12.35
C PRO A 29 0.96 -8.06 -13.73
N SER A 30 1.85 -8.87 -14.27
CA SER A 30 1.82 -9.40 -15.62
C SER A 30 0.95 -10.63 -15.83
N GLU A 31 0.21 -11.09 -14.83
CA GLU A 31 -0.76 -12.18 -15.04
C GLU A 31 -1.97 -11.74 -15.87
N SER A 32 -2.06 -10.44 -16.19
CA SER A 32 -3.05 -9.93 -17.12
C SER A 32 -2.34 -9.01 -18.11
N PRO A 33 -1.90 -9.52 -19.26
CA PRO A 33 -1.12 -8.73 -20.23
C PRO A 33 -1.91 -7.60 -20.88
N LYS A 34 -3.20 -7.44 -20.58
CA LYS A 34 -4.05 -6.43 -21.18
C LYS A 34 -4.33 -5.21 -20.31
N GLN A 35 -3.90 -5.20 -19.05
CA GLN A 35 -4.15 -4.07 -18.16
C GLN A 35 -2.95 -3.81 -17.27
N GLU A 36 -2.39 -2.62 -17.37
CA GLU A 36 -1.40 -2.16 -16.43
C GLU A 36 -2.09 -1.87 -15.10
N VAL A 37 -1.79 -2.69 -14.10
CA VAL A 37 -2.27 -2.48 -12.74
C VAL A 37 -1.11 -1.99 -11.90
N LEU A 38 -1.25 -0.80 -11.34
CA LEU A 38 -0.28 -0.20 -10.44
C LEU A 38 -0.73 -0.42 -9.00
N THR A 39 0.14 -1.00 -8.21
CA THR A 39 -0.09 -1.21 -6.78
C THR A 39 1.02 -0.55 -6.00
N ASN A 40 0.66 0.35 -5.08
CA ASN A 40 1.60 1.06 -4.23
C ASN A 40 1.30 0.78 -2.76
N LEU A 41 2.32 0.46 -1.99
CA LEU A 41 2.21 0.35 -0.54
C LEU A 41 2.25 1.74 0.06
N SER A 42 1.27 2.07 0.91
CA SER A 42 1.18 3.39 1.55
C SER A 42 1.88 3.40 2.91
N ARG A 43 1.48 2.50 3.79
CA ARG A 43 1.98 2.46 5.16
C ARG A 43 1.69 1.11 5.80
N VAL A 44 2.33 0.89 6.95
CA VAL A 44 2.09 -0.28 7.80
C VAL A 44 1.73 0.22 9.21
N GLU A 45 0.69 -0.33 9.79
CA GLU A 45 0.28 -0.07 11.16
C GLU A 45 0.19 -1.38 11.92
N THR A 46 1.10 -1.57 12.88
CA THR A 46 1.12 -2.76 13.73
C THR A 46 0.38 -2.47 15.02
N THR A 47 -0.43 -3.43 15.49
CA THR A 47 -1.11 -3.31 16.78
C THR A 47 -0.10 -3.31 17.92
N PRO A 48 -0.38 -2.62 19.06
CA PRO A 48 0.57 -2.55 20.18
C PRO A 48 0.97 -3.90 20.76
N ASP A 49 0.09 -4.91 20.67
CA ASP A 49 0.36 -6.27 21.11
C ASP A 49 1.15 -7.11 20.10
N LEU A 50 1.48 -6.53 18.94
CA LEU A 50 2.21 -7.16 17.84
C LEU A 50 1.52 -8.39 17.24
N LYS A 51 0.23 -8.53 17.41
CA LYS A 51 -0.53 -9.66 16.87
C LYS A 51 -0.92 -9.47 15.41
N GLU A 52 -1.13 -8.22 15.00
CA GLU A 52 -1.62 -7.90 13.67
C GLU A 52 -0.86 -6.71 13.09
N ALA A 53 -0.53 -6.78 11.81
CA ALA A 53 0.03 -5.68 11.05
C ALA A 53 -0.88 -5.38 9.87
N LYS A 54 -1.45 -4.19 9.85
CA LYS A 54 -2.27 -3.71 8.74
C LYS A 54 -1.37 -3.04 7.70
N ILE A 55 -1.43 -3.54 6.48
CA ILE A 55 -0.63 -3.04 5.38
C ILE A 55 -1.56 -2.34 4.40
N PHE A 56 -1.42 -1.02 4.31
CA PHE A 56 -2.27 -0.20 3.45
C PHE A 56 -1.66 -0.05 2.08
N PHE A 57 -2.49 -0.16 1.06
CA PHE A 57 -2.08 -0.07 -0.33
C PHE A 57 -3.11 0.68 -1.17
N THR A 58 -2.67 1.17 -2.32
CA THR A 58 -3.55 1.75 -3.34
C THR A 58 -3.38 0.99 -4.64
N VAL A 59 -4.45 0.90 -5.42
CA VAL A 59 -4.47 0.22 -6.72
C VAL A 59 -5.05 1.15 -7.78
N PHE A 60 -4.39 1.19 -8.91
CA PHE A 60 -4.91 1.86 -10.10
C PHE A 60 -4.90 0.89 -11.28
N PRO A 61 -6.00 0.71 -12.02
CA PRO A 61 -7.31 1.34 -11.83
C PRO A 61 -8.09 0.75 -10.65
N GLU A 62 -9.04 1.52 -10.13
CA GLU A 62 -9.89 1.10 -9.00
C GLU A 62 -10.63 -0.22 -9.22
N THR A 63 -10.97 -0.51 -10.48
CA THR A 63 -11.66 -1.74 -10.85
C THR A 63 -10.89 -3.00 -10.49
N ALA A 64 -9.56 -2.91 -10.39
CA ALA A 64 -8.69 -4.03 -10.03
C ALA A 64 -8.49 -4.19 -8.50
N GLU A 65 -9.02 -3.26 -7.69
CA GLU A 65 -8.81 -3.18 -6.25
C GLU A 65 -9.16 -4.46 -5.50
N ASN A 66 -10.35 -5.00 -5.73
CA ASN A 66 -10.80 -6.22 -5.06
C ASN A 66 -9.97 -7.45 -5.43
N LYS A 67 -9.61 -7.56 -6.70
CA LYS A 67 -8.77 -8.64 -7.20
C LYS A 67 -7.38 -8.60 -6.57
N ILE A 68 -6.77 -7.43 -6.53
CA ILE A 68 -5.45 -7.23 -5.93
C ILE A 68 -5.48 -7.49 -4.42
N LYS A 69 -6.50 -6.99 -3.73
CA LYS A 69 -6.68 -7.23 -2.29
C LYS A 69 -6.75 -8.73 -1.99
N THR A 70 -7.51 -9.48 -2.77
CA THR A 70 -7.64 -10.92 -2.62
C THR A 70 -6.30 -11.61 -2.83
N LEU A 71 -5.56 -11.24 -3.88
CA LEU A 71 -4.25 -11.80 -4.18
C LEU A 71 -3.23 -11.53 -3.09
N LEU A 72 -3.17 -10.30 -2.59
CA LEU A 72 -2.26 -9.92 -1.52
C LEU A 72 -2.56 -10.68 -0.23
N ASN A 73 -3.84 -10.82 0.13
CA ASN A 73 -4.23 -11.56 1.33
C ASN A 73 -3.96 -13.06 1.20
N LYS A 74 -3.98 -13.62 0.01
CA LYS A 74 -3.55 -15.00 -0.22
C LYS A 74 -2.06 -15.18 0.03
N LYS A 75 -1.25 -14.21 -0.34
CA LYS A 75 0.21 -14.26 -0.13
C LYS A 75 0.62 -13.92 1.30
N ALA A 76 -0.27 -13.32 2.07
CA ALA A 76 0.02 -12.82 3.41
C ALA A 76 0.60 -13.86 4.36
N ALA A 77 0.04 -15.07 4.38
CA ALA A 77 0.51 -16.14 5.27
C ALA A 77 1.95 -16.56 4.97
N GLY A 78 2.29 -16.73 3.69
CA GLY A 78 3.65 -17.06 3.27
C GLY A 78 4.64 -15.94 3.57
N TRP A 79 4.28 -14.71 3.27
CA TRP A 79 5.11 -13.55 3.56
C TRP A 79 5.33 -13.34 5.06
N GLN A 80 4.30 -13.59 5.87
CA GLN A 80 4.40 -13.54 7.32
C GLN A 80 5.50 -14.44 7.86
N LYS A 81 5.58 -15.66 7.37
CA LYS A 81 6.63 -16.62 7.74
C LYS A 81 8.02 -16.13 7.33
N ILE A 82 8.15 -15.68 6.10
CA ILE A 82 9.42 -15.18 5.56
C ILE A 82 9.92 -13.99 6.36
N ILE A 83 9.06 -13.00 6.58
CA ILE A 83 9.40 -11.78 7.29
C ILE A 83 9.71 -12.07 8.77
N GLY A 84 8.92 -12.93 9.41
CA GLY A 84 9.14 -13.32 10.80
C GLY A 84 10.51 -13.95 11.00
N LEU A 85 10.94 -14.80 10.07
CA LEU A 85 12.27 -15.42 10.10
C LEU A 85 13.37 -14.40 9.84
N ARG A 86 13.21 -13.55 8.84
CA ARG A 86 14.23 -12.55 8.47
C ARG A 86 14.47 -11.51 9.54
N LEU A 87 13.40 -11.09 10.21
CA LEU A 87 13.49 -10.09 11.30
C LEU A 87 13.70 -10.71 12.67
N SER A 88 13.75 -12.03 12.76
CA SER A 88 13.88 -12.76 14.03
C SER A 88 12.85 -12.33 15.08
N LEU A 89 11.62 -12.15 14.63
CA LEU A 89 10.54 -11.73 15.51
C LEU A 89 10.06 -12.90 16.36
N LYS A 90 9.95 -12.68 17.67
CA LYS A 90 9.38 -13.68 18.61
C LYS A 90 7.92 -13.94 18.31
N ARG A 91 7.16 -12.89 18.01
CA ARG A 91 5.78 -12.98 17.54
C ARG A 91 5.75 -12.55 16.09
N LYS A 92 5.14 -13.38 15.26
CA LYS A 92 4.95 -13.07 13.82
C LYS A 92 3.59 -12.39 13.68
N PRO A 93 3.55 -11.06 13.47
CA PRO A 93 2.28 -10.37 13.29
C PRO A 93 1.55 -10.92 12.07
N LYS A 94 0.24 -11.11 12.19
CA LYS A 94 -0.58 -11.51 11.06
C LYS A 94 -0.70 -10.33 10.10
N LEU A 95 -0.28 -10.53 8.86
CA LEU A 95 -0.37 -9.49 7.83
C LEU A 95 -1.79 -9.42 7.28
N LYS A 96 -2.33 -8.21 7.22
CA LYS A 96 -3.65 -7.96 6.65
C LYS A 96 -3.55 -6.79 5.69
N PHE A 97 -3.87 -7.02 4.43
CA PHE A 97 -3.82 -6.00 3.40
C PHE A 97 -5.15 -5.27 3.29
N MET A 98 -5.09 -3.95 3.33
CA MET A 98 -6.26 -3.08 3.28
C MET A 98 -6.03 -1.92 2.32
N VAL A 99 -7.09 -1.51 1.64
CA VAL A 99 -7.03 -0.33 0.76
C VAL A 99 -6.90 0.92 1.61
N ASP A 100 -5.96 1.79 1.23
CA ASP A 100 -5.78 3.08 1.90
C ASP A 100 -6.80 4.09 1.36
N ALA A 101 -7.94 4.21 2.04
CA ALA A 101 -9.02 5.10 1.65
C ALA A 101 -8.61 6.58 1.70
N GLY A 102 -7.77 6.96 2.66
CA GLY A 102 -7.27 8.34 2.77
C GLY A 102 -6.41 8.74 1.57
N MET A 103 -5.46 7.89 1.21
CA MET A 103 -4.59 8.13 0.05
C MET A 103 -5.39 8.11 -1.26
N LYS A 104 -6.34 7.20 -1.38
CA LYS A 104 -7.24 7.10 -2.52
C LYS A 104 -8.04 8.39 -2.72
N ASN A 105 -8.58 8.95 -1.65
CA ASN A 105 -9.32 10.21 -1.70
C ASN A 105 -8.42 11.39 -2.06
N ALA A 106 -7.20 11.44 -1.55
CA ALA A 106 -6.22 12.47 -1.89
C ALA A 106 -5.89 12.45 -3.40
N ILE A 107 -5.69 11.26 -3.98
CA ILE A 107 -5.44 11.10 -5.41
C ILE A 107 -6.63 11.60 -6.22
N LYS A 108 -7.86 11.28 -5.81
CA LYS A 108 -9.08 11.76 -6.48
C LYS A 108 -9.19 13.28 -6.47
N VAL A 109 -8.89 13.91 -5.34
CA VAL A 109 -8.91 15.37 -5.22
C VAL A 109 -7.88 16.00 -6.15
N GLU A 110 -6.66 15.48 -6.20
CA GLU A 110 -5.63 15.96 -7.11
C GLU A 110 -6.05 15.87 -8.58
N LYS A 111 -6.67 14.77 -8.97
CA LYS A 111 -7.20 14.61 -10.33
C LYS A 111 -8.27 15.63 -10.67
N ILE A 112 -9.18 15.88 -9.74
CA ILE A 112 -10.25 16.88 -9.92
C ILE A 112 -9.64 18.27 -10.08
N LEU A 113 -8.68 18.65 -9.24
CA LEU A 113 -7.98 19.93 -9.33
C LEU A 113 -7.22 20.07 -10.65
N SER A 114 -6.55 19.02 -11.09
CA SER A 114 -5.86 18.98 -12.38
C SER A 114 -6.81 19.22 -13.55
N GLN A 115 -7.98 18.61 -13.53
CA GLN A 115 -9.01 18.80 -14.54
C GLN A 115 -9.56 20.23 -14.54
N ILE A 116 -9.79 20.80 -13.39
CA ILE A 116 -10.25 22.19 -13.25
C ILE A 116 -9.22 23.16 -13.83
N GLU A 117 -7.94 22.95 -13.56
CA GLU A 117 -6.86 23.76 -14.12
C GLU A 117 -6.80 23.68 -15.65
N LYS A 118 -6.93 22.47 -16.20
CA LYS A 118 -6.97 22.26 -17.64
C LYS A 118 -8.17 22.93 -18.29
N GLU A 119 -9.33 22.89 -17.68
CA GLU A 119 -10.52 23.59 -18.16
C GLU A 119 -10.34 25.11 -18.11
N LYS A 120 -9.72 25.63 -17.07
CA LYS A 120 -9.39 27.07 -16.97
C LYS A 120 -8.41 27.51 -18.06
N GLU A 121 -7.39 26.72 -18.32
CA GLU A 121 -6.43 26.99 -19.39
C GLU A 121 -7.10 27.00 -20.77
N LYS A 122 -7.99 26.05 -21.04
CA LYS A 122 -8.78 26.02 -22.27
C LYS A 122 -9.67 27.24 -22.41
N PHE A 123 -10.29 27.65 -21.33
CA PHE A 123 -11.15 28.82 -21.30
C PHE A 123 -10.39 30.13 -21.58
N VAL A 124 -9.20 30.26 -21.00
CA VAL A 124 -8.33 31.43 -21.22
C VAL A 124 -7.76 31.45 -22.64
N SER A 125 -7.42 30.31 -23.21
CA SER A 125 -6.86 30.23 -24.57
C SER A 125 -7.89 30.46 -25.67
N ASN A 126 -9.18 30.39 -25.36
CA ASN A 126 -10.27 30.63 -26.30
C ASN A 126 -10.88 32.05 -26.18
N ALA A 127 -10.30 32.89 -25.33
CA ALA A 127 -10.77 34.26 -25.15
C ALA A 127 -10.16 35.23 -26.16
#